data_2626bb69ad6e8dc0623bdcb147e850e4
#
_entry.id   2626bb69ad6e8dc0623bdcb147e850e4
#
_cell.length_a   1.000
_cell.length_b   1.000
_cell.length_c   1.000
_cell.angle_alpha   90.00
_cell.angle_beta   90.00
_cell.angle_gamma   90.00
#
_symmetry.space_group_name_H-M   'P 1'
#
loop_
_entity.id
_entity.type
_entity.pdbx_description
1 polymer ?
#
loop_
_entity_poly.entity_id
_entity_poly.type
_entity_poly.pdbx_seq_one_letter_code
_entity_poly.pdbx_strand_id
1 'polypeptide(L)'
;MEQQEPKVLVCITSYNRQDNLIGLCAALQDENNQSIIPDIAVFDDCTPDLTIFQGPGIKLIQAAEHRGKAGFWKTYNDIFAYCKEHEYDYYIILPDDVEPCPDFVNKAIDAYKNCGGICISPLLTNRSLAPGISRWGRKPIERKDGYYLTHYFDCCTVCRRDFFEALNWMLVPIVPSADPYKSSGVGRQITMRLQEKGKKMCHVERTLLSLVDTESVMNALERKRHPMVANWEDDYECVDIHMASLYRGGHLLKTLQTLCGQPEVATIFVTLNNYTKPQYTETLAGIKSLMAETGCKIVTRRAKNQKGSNEKLSQLTKSTAPYIAFCDDDMLYPQDYFLRLIHGIRLHNAAVSFHGSRLKRFPIVKYYHGDRQMFSWNISVAEDTKVDILGNCFVMVKRDWLTDAEWKAMYTNATAVSMDDIYLTCALSQKGIERWVLAHPSGFAHHKAQAPDDNYVYDQYKDNDAAQVEYINEHYKRYE
;
A
#
# COMPACT_ATOMS: atom_id res chain seq x y z
N MET A 1 16.06 -34.16 19.78
CA MET A 1 15.76 -34.54 18.37
C MET A 1 16.15 -33.35 17.55
N GLU A 2 17.25 -33.44 16.79
CA GLU A 2 17.59 -32.43 15.79
C GLU A 2 16.43 -32.38 14.79
N GLN A 3 15.80 -31.22 14.64
CA GLN A 3 14.82 -31.03 13.57
C GLN A 3 15.62 -31.04 12.26
N GLN A 4 15.35 -32.02 11.43
CA GLN A 4 15.92 -32.09 10.08
C GLN A 4 15.48 -30.84 9.32
N GLU A 5 16.41 -30.14 8.69
CA GLU A 5 16.10 -28.99 7.85
C GLU A 5 15.12 -29.36 6.75
N PRO A 6 14.09 -28.55 6.49
CA PRO A 6 13.12 -28.86 5.46
C PRO A 6 13.75 -28.81 4.07
N LYS A 7 13.42 -29.76 3.23
CA LYS A 7 13.78 -29.73 1.81
C LYS A 7 12.90 -28.75 1.05
N VAL A 8 13.50 -27.78 0.39
CA VAL A 8 12.78 -26.69 -0.31
C VAL A 8 13.18 -26.66 -1.78
N LEU A 9 12.19 -26.58 -2.67
CA LEU A 9 12.39 -26.34 -4.07
C LEU A 9 11.88 -24.96 -4.45
N VAL A 10 12.73 -24.13 -5.07
CA VAL A 10 12.34 -22.87 -5.70
C VAL A 10 12.22 -23.07 -7.22
N CYS A 11 11.03 -22.89 -7.76
CA CYS A 11 10.75 -22.92 -9.19
C CYS A 11 10.73 -21.49 -9.73
N ILE A 12 11.64 -21.14 -10.63
CA ILE A 12 11.74 -19.79 -11.21
C ILE A 12 11.25 -19.83 -12.66
N THR A 13 10.28 -18.96 -13.00
CA THR A 13 9.87 -18.77 -14.40
C THR A 13 10.67 -17.61 -15.00
N SER A 14 11.30 -17.84 -16.18
CA SER A 14 12.16 -16.85 -16.84
C SER A 14 11.94 -16.75 -18.33
N TYR A 15 12.17 -15.55 -18.88
CA TYR A 15 12.31 -15.31 -20.31
C TYR A 15 13.07 -14.01 -20.58
N ASN A 16 14.19 -14.12 -21.30
CA ASN A 16 14.99 -12.99 -21.82
C ASN A 16 15.42 -11.95 -20.76
N ARG A 17 15.75 -12.43 -19.53
CA ARG A 17 16.18 -11.61 -18.38
C ARG A 17 17.31 -12.29 -17.61
N GLN A 18 18.38 -12.61 -18.34
CA GLN A 18 19.49 -13.39 -17.79
C GLN A 18 20.09 -12.76 -16.53
N ASP A 19 20.32 -11.43 -16.51
CA ASP A 19 20.94 -10.76 -15.36
C ASP A 19 20.08 -10.83 -14.10
N ASN A 20 18.75 -10.64 -14.24
CA ASN A 20 17.82 -10.77 -13.12
C ASN A 20 17.79 -12.20 -12.58
N LEU A 21 17.75 -13.17 -13.48
CA LEU A 21 17.74 -14.59 -13.11
C LEU A 21 19.03 -14.98 -12.38
N ILE A 22 20.18 -14.50 -12.86
CA ILE A 22 21.48 -14.69 -12.20
C ILE A 22 21.46 -14.10 -10.78
N GLY A 23 21.02 -12.84 -10.65
CA GLY A 23 20.92 -12.15 -9.36
C GLY A 23 20.01 -12.90 -8.39
N LEU A 24 18.83 -13.32 -8.84
CA LEU A 24 17.89 -14.08 -8.01
C LEU A 24 18.46 -15.43 -7.56
N CYS A 25 19.07 -16.20 -8.46
CA CYS A 25 19.71 -17.48 -8.11
C CYS A 25 20.86 -17.26 -7.11
N ALA A 26 21.69 -16.25 -7.33
CA ALA A 26 22.79 -15.92 -6.41
C ALA A 26 22.26 -15.55 -5.01
N ALA A 27 21.25 -14.72 -4.92
CA ALA A 27 20.65 -14.33 -3.64
C ALA A 27 20.02 -15.51 -2.88
N LEU A 28 19.42 -16.48 -3.59
CA LEU A 28 18.83 -17.67 -2.99
C LEU A 28 19.89 -18.71 -2.54
N GLN A 29 21.08 -18.68 -3.12
CA GLN A 29 22.20 -19.58 -2.81
C GLN A 29 23.26 -18.95 -1.89
N ASP A 30 23.06 -17.73 -1.42
CA ASP A 30 23.99 -17.03 -0.54
C ASP A 30 23.86 -17.54 0.91
N GLU A 31 24.77 -18.42 1.32
CA GLU A 31 24.83 -18.99 2.67
C GLU A 31 25.01 -17.95 3.79
N ASN A 32 25.45 -16.73 3.47
CA ASN A 32 25.54 -15.65 4.46
C ASN A 32 24.18 -14.98 4.72
N ASN A 33 23.29 -15.07 3.75
CA ASN A 33 21.98 -14.38 3.78
C ASN A 33 20.78 -15.33 3.85
N GLN A 34 20.99 -16.64 3.72
CA GLN A 34 19.94 -17.65 3.80
C GLN A 34 20.29 -18.72 4.83
N SER A 35 19.41 -18.98 5.78
CA SER A 35 19.57 -20.09 6.74
C SER A 35 19.12 -21.44 6.15
N ILE A 36 18.31 -21.42 5.09
CA ILE A 36 17.88 -22.60 4.34
C ILE A 36 18.26 -22.37 2.88
N ILE A 37 19.16 -23.20 2.34
CA ILE A 37 19.57 -23.17 0.93
C ILE A 37 18.64 -24.08 0.13
N PRO A 38 17.82 -23.54 -0.79
CA PRO A 38 16.88 -24.34 -1.57
C PRO A 38 17.57 -24.99 -2.78
N ASP A 39 17.02 -26.09 -3.26
CA ASP A 39 17.22 -26.51 -4.65
C ASP A 39 16.46 -25.56 -5.59
N ILE A 40 17.03 -25.25 -6.73
CA ILE A 40 16.45 -24.32 -7.71
C ILE A 40 16.19 -25.05 -9.02
N ALA A 41 14.96 -24.92 -9.55
CA ALA A 41 14.58 -25.33 -10.88
C ALA A 41 14.12 -24.11 -11.69
N VAL A 42 14.87 -23.78 -12.74
CA VAL A 42 14.58 -22.67 -13.66
C VAL A 42 13.80 -23.20 -14.84
N PHE A 43 12.62 -22.63 -15.07
CA PHE A 43 11.74 -22.93 -16.20
C PHE A 43 11.80 -21.76 -17.20
N ASP A 44 12.70 -21.88 -18.15
CA ASP A 44 12.97 -20.82 -19.13
C ASP A 44 12.11 -20.99 -20.38
N ASP A 45 11.51 -19.92 -20.86
CA ASP A 45 10.63 -19.88 -22.02
C ASP A 45 11.39 -19.64 -23.34
N CYS A 46 12.47 -20.42 -23.57
CA CYS A 46 13.29 -20.38 -24.78
C CYS A 46 14.09 -19.06 -24.96
N THR A 47 14.76 -18.59 -23.90
CA THR A 47 15.69 -17.45 -24.01
C THR A 47 16.84 -17.81 -24.94
N PRO A 48 17.14 -17.00 -25.99
CA PRO A 48 18.30 -17.20 -26.83
C PRO A 48 19.60 -17.11 -26.04
N ASP A 49 20.57 -17.98 -26.36
CA ASP A 49 21.92 -17.97 -25.80
C ASP A 49 22.00 -17.94 -24.25
N LEU A 50 21.03 -18.57 -23.59
CA LEU A 50 21.00 -18.67 -22.14
C LEU A 50 22.17 -19.49 -21.63
N THR A 51 23.24 -18.83 -21.24
CA THR A 51 24.43 -19.43 -20.61
C THR A 51 24.29 -19.41 -19.11
N ILE A 52 23.38 -20.21 -18.56
CA ILE A 52 23.25 -20.27 -17.11
C ILE A 52 23.96 -21.47 -16.54
N PHE A 53 24.50 -21.18 -15.39
CA PHE A 53 24.91 -22.02 -14.31
C PHE A 53 24.34 -23.43 -14.38
N GLN A 54 25.17 -24.35 -14.62
CA GLN A 54 24.96 -25.72 -14.14
C GLN A 54 25.81 -25.85 -12.87
N GLY A 55 25.29 -25.34 -11.75
CA GLY A 55 25.90 -25.48 -10.43
C GLY A 55 25.18 -26.54 -9.60
N PRO A 56 25.81 -27.03 -8.53
CA PRO A 56 25.11 -27.88 -7.57
C PRO A 56 23.83 -27.16 -7.08
N GLY A 57 22.70 -27.88 -7.06
CA GLY A 57 21.42 -27.34 -6.61
C GLY A 57 20.63 -26.50 -7.62
N ILE A 58 21.11 -26.26 -8.85
CA ILE A 58 20.40 -25.51 -9.88
C ILE A 58 20.14 -26.39 -11.11
N LYS A 59 18.88 -26.53 -11.50
CA LYS A 59 18.44 -27.26 -12.67
C LYS A 59 17.79 -26.32 -13.69
N LEU A 60 18.28 -26.30 -14.93
CA LEU A 60 17.66 -25.58 -16.04
C LEU A 60 16.72 -26.51 -16.84
N ILE A 61 15.51 -26.06 -17.07
CA ILE A 61 14.47 -26.70 -17.90
C ILE A 61 14.03 -25.66 -18.91
N GLN A 62 14.58 -25.73 -20.12
CA GLN A 62 14.31 -24.78 -21.19
C GLN A 62 13.24 -25.31 -22.14
N ALA A 63 12.26 -24.48 -22.49
CA ALA A 63 11.26 -24.79 -23.49
C ALA A 63 11.90 -24.91 -24.89
N ALA A 64 11.41 -25.79 -25.71
CA ALA A 64 11.92 -25.99 -27.10
C ALA A 64 11.55 -24.81 -28.02
N GLU A 65 10.51 -24.06 -27.69
CA GLU A 65 10.02 -22.89 -28.42
C GLU A 65 9.50 -21.83 -27.46
N HIS A 66 9.55 -20.57 -27.86
CA HIS A 66 8.98 -19.46 -27.09
C HIS A 66 7.47 -19.58 -27.02
N ARG A 67 6.92 -19.71 -25.81
CA ARG A 67 5.50 -19.89 -25.52
C ARG A 67 4.78 -18.57 -25.27
N GLY A 68 5.48 -17.61 -24.70
CA GLY A 68 4.98 -16.29 -24.34
C GLY A 68 3.72 -16.32 -23.47
N LYS A 69 2.96 -15.23 -23.51
CA LYS A 69 1.72 -15.09 -22.73
C LYS A 69 0.67 -16.18 -23.06
N ALA A 70 0.59 -16.59 -24.30
CA ALA A 70 -0.38 -17.60 -24.75
C ALA A 70 -0.07 -19.00 -24.24
N GLY A 71 1.21 -19.32 -24.08
CA GLY A 71 1.68 -20.63 -23.64
C GLY A 71 2.08 -20.70 -22.17
N PHE A 72 1.97 -19.65 -21.39
CA PHE A 72 2.43 -19.59 -19.98
C PHE A 72 1.82 -20.69 -19.10
N TRP A 73 0.61 -21.15 -19.39
CA TRP A 73 0.02 -22.31 -18.72
C TRP A 73 0.81 -23.62 -18.95
N LYS A 74 1.52 -23.76 -20.09
CA LYS A 74 2.40 -24.91 -20.36
C LYS A 74 3.62 -24.87 -19.44
N THR A 75 4.20 -23.69 -19.20
CA THR A 75 5.31 -23.50 -18.26
C THR A 75 4.90 -23.92 -16.85
N TYR A 76 3.69 -23.55 -16.41
CA TYR A 76 3.17 -24.05 -15.13
C TYR A 76 2.93 -25.56 -15.11
N ASN A 77 2.54 -26.17 -16.21
CA ASN A 77 2.41 -27.63 -16.31
C ASN A 77 3.77 -28.33 -16.23
N ASP A 78 4.83 -27.75 -16.78
CA ASP A 78 6.19 -28.27 -16.62
C ASP A 78 6.65 -28.18 -15.15
N ILE A 79 6.36 -27.06 -14.46
CA ILE A 79 6.57 -26.93 -13.02
C ILE A 79 5.82 -28.03 -12.26
N PHE A 80 4.53 -28.24 -12.57
CA PHE A 80 3.71 -29.24 -11.89
C PHE A 80 4.23 -30.65 -12.13
N ALA A 81 4.64 -30.97 -13.36
CA ALA A 81 5.23 -32.26 -13.69
C ALA A 81 6.54 -32.50 -12.91
N TYR A 82 7.42 -31.50 -12.89
CA TYR A 82 8.67 -31.57 -12.14
C TYR A 82 8.42 -31.73 -10.63
N CYS A 83 7.55 -30.94 -10.03
CA CYS A 83 7.19 -31.05 -8.62
C CYS A 83 6.49 -32.38 -8.28
N LYS A 84 5.84 -33.02 -9.24
CA LYS A 84 5.23 -34.36 -9.06
C LYS A 84 6.26 -35.46 -8.92
N GLU A 85 7.34 -35.36 -9.68
CA GLU A 85 8.43 -36.34 -9.75
C GLU A 85 9.44 -36.17 -8.63
N HIS A 86 9.53 -34.97 -8.01
CA HIS A 86 10.53 -34.62 -7.00
C HIS A 86 9.83 -34.20 -5.70
N GLU A 87 10.11 -34.93 -4.61
CA GLU A 87 9.48 -34.68 -3.31
C GLU A 87 10.28 -33.69 -2.47
N TYR A 88 9.60 -32.58 -2.11
CA TYR A 88 10.07 -31.54 -1.20
C TYR A 88 9.00 -31.26 -0.13
N ASP A 89 9.45 -30.73 1.02
CA ASP A 89 8.55 -30.31 2.07
C ASP A 89 7.79 -29.04 1.69
N TYR A 90 8.48 -28.13 0.98
CA TYR A 90 7.92 -26.85 0.49
C TYR A 90 8.33 -26.58 -0.94
N TYR A 91 7.44 -25.91 -1.66
CA TYR A 91 7.65 -25.43 -3.02
C TYR A 91 7.41 -23.92 -3.05
N ILE A 92 8.32 -23.19 -3.66
CA ILE A 92 8.23 -21.75 -3.88
C ILE A 92 8.27 -21.48 -5.37
N ILE A 93 7.28 -20.79 -5.92
CA ILE A 93 7.23 -20.41 -7.34
C ILE A 93 7.44 -18.90 -7.44
N LEU A 94 8.44 -18.46 -8.21
CA LEU A 94 8.81 -17.07 -8.37
C LEU A 94 8.96 -16.72 -9.86
N PRO A 95 8.66 -15.48 -10.29
CA PRO A 95 9.18 -14.94 -11.56
C PRO A 95 10.63 -14.45 -11.37
N ASP A 96 11.33 -14.21 -12.46
CA ASP A 96 12.72 -13.76 -12.49
C ASP A 96 12.90 -12.25 -12.20
N ASP A 97 11.80 -11.49 -12.06
CA ASP A 97 11.82 -10.04 -11.83
C ASP A 97 11.62 -9.64 -10.36
N VAL A 98 12.08 -10.49 -9.46
CA VAL A 98 12.01 -10.25 -8.00
C VAL A 98 13.39 -10.38 -7.34
N GLU A 99 13.59 -9.62 -6.28
CA GLU A 99 14.73 -9.68 -5.38
C GLU A 99 14.28 -10.10 -3.98
N PRO A 100 14.82 -11.19 -3.41
CA PRO A 100 14.40 -11.69 -2.11
C PRO A 100 15.07 -10.93 -0.97
N CYS A 101 14.35 -10.78 0.15
CA CYS A 101 14.91 -10.27 1.39
C CYS A 101 15.93 -11.27 2.00
N PRO A 102 16.81 -10.82 2.90
CA PRO A 102 17.65 -11.73 3.68
C PRO A 102 16.83 -12.77 4.42
N ASP A 103 17.28 -14.01 4.43
CA ASP A 103 16.61 -15.18 5.01
C ASP A 103 15.21 -15.43 4.44
N PHE A 104 15.05 -15.14 3.16
CA PHE A 104 13.77 -15.21 2.44
C PHE A 104 13.10 -16.59 2.54
N VAL A 105 13.85 -17.67 2.30
CA VAL A 105 13.29 -19.03 2.25
C VAL A 105 12.67 -19.40 3.59
N ASN A 106 13.39 -19.17 4.68
CA ASN A 106 12.91 -19.43 6.04
C ASN A 106 11.68 -18.57 6.38
N LYS A 107 11.76 -17.25 6.13
CA LYS A 107 10.63 -16.32 6.37
C LYS A 107 9.39 -16.68 5.56
N ALA A 108 9.55 -17.11 4.32
CA ALA A 108 8.46 -17.52 3.45
C ALA A 108 7.77 -18.81 3.94
N ILE A 109 8.56 -19.78 4.44
CA ILE A 109 8.04 -20.99 5.07
C ILE A 109 7.30 -20.68 6.38
N ASP A 110 7.83 -19.80 7.21
CA ASP A 110 7.18 -19.41 8.46
C ASP A 110 5.87 -18.66 8.20
N ALA A 111 5.84 -17.77 7.22
CA ALA A 111 4.60 -17.14 6.79
C ALA A 111 3.56 -18.17 6.32
N TYR A 112 3.99 -19.19 5.55
CA TYR A 112 3.11 -20.27 5.12
C TYR A 112 2.56 -21.08 6.29
N LYS A 113 3.41 -21.46 7.26
CA LYS A 113 2.96 -22.22 8.46
C LYS A 113 1.91 -21.47 9.26
N ASN A 114 2.01 -20.14 9.31
CA ASN A 114 1.15 -19.28 10.12
C ASN A 114 -0.19 -18.95 9.44
N CYS A 115 -0.27 -18.99 8.09
CA CYS A 115 -1.45 -18.51 7.38
C CYS A 115 -2.65 -19.49 7.35
N GLY A 116 -2.42 -20.78 7.57
CA GLY A 116 -3.46 -21.81 7.50
C GLY A 116 -4.14 -21.93 6.13
N GLY A 117 -3.55 -21.35 5.07
CA GLY A 117 -4.00 -21.46 3.69
C GLY A 117 -3.33 -22.61 2.93
N ILE A 118 -3.85 -22.92 1.75
CA ILE A 118 -3.21 -23.89 0.85
C ILE A 118 -1.96 -23.32 0.16
N CYS A 119 -1.88 -22.00 0.07
CA CYS A 119 -0.73 -21.27 -0.42
C CYS A 119 -0.70 -19.83 0.15
N ILE A 120 0.48 -19.23 0.15
CA ILE A 120 0.69 -17.81 0.49
C ILE A 120 1.57 -17.16 -0.56
N SER A 121 1.20 -15.94 -1.00
CA SER A 121 2.09 -15.12 -1.82
C SER A 121 3.08 -14.39 -0.91
N PRO A 122 4.41 -14.55 -1.11
CA PRO A 122 5.42 -13.78 -0.40
C PRO A 122 5.58 -12.35 -0.95
N LEU A 123 4.89 -12.03 -2.05
CA LEU A 123 4.87 -10.72 -2.69
C LEU A 123 3.59 -9.99 -2.33
N LEU A 124 3.72 -8.80 -1.75
CA LEU A 124 2.62 -7.87 -1.52
C LEU A 124 2.89 -6.59 -2.31
N THR A 125 2.04 -6.28 -3.26
CA THR A 125 2.16 -5.08 -4.09
C THR A 125 1.07 -4.07 -3.75
N ASN A 126 1.26 -2.81 -4.14
CA ASN A 126 0.21 -1.80 -4.11
C ASN A 126 -1.10 -2.26 -4.80
N ARG A 127 -1.03 -3.19 -5.75
CA ARG A 127 -2.19 -3.77 -6.44
C ARG A 127 -2.86 -4.89 -5.66
N SER A 128 -2.12 -5.64 -4.88
CA SER A 128 -2.67 -6.74 -4.07
C SER A 128 -3.73 -6.23 -3.10
N LEU A 129 -3.57 -5.01 -2.63
CA LEU A 129 -4.43 -4.34 -1.64
C LEU A 129 -5.47 -3.40 -2.26
N ALA A 130 -5.42 -3.14 -3.59
CA ALA A 130 -6.31 -2.18 -4.22
C ALA A 130 -7.76 -2.68 -4.28
N PRO A 131 -8.72 -2.03 -3.60
CA PRO A 131 -10.13 -2.37 -3.75
C PRO A 131 -10.63 -1.97 -5.15
N GLY A 132 -11.28 -2.88 -5.85
CA GLY A 132 -12.17 -2.52 -6.95
C GLY A 132 -11.58 -2.28 -8.33
N ILE A 133 -10.28 -2.48 -8.59
CA ILE A 133 -9.69 -2.32 -9.94
C ILE A 133 -9.99 -3.53 -10.86
N SER A 134 -10.55 -4.61 -10.35
CA SER A 134 -10.91 -5.72 -11.22
C SER A 134 -12.40 -5.74 -11.53
N ARG A 135 -12.75 -5.80 -12.82
CA ARG A 135 -14.08 -6.15 -13.32
C ARG A 135 -14.60 -7.52 -12.82
N TRP A 136 -13.84 -8.21 -11.99
CA TRP A 136 -14.06 -9.57 -11.50
C TRP A 136 -14.55 -9.61 -10.05
N GLY A 137 -15.01 -8.49 -9.47
CA GLY A 137 -15.63 -8.48 -8.14
C GLY A 137 -14.70 -9.00 -7.04
N ARG A 138 -13.47 -8.49 -6.95
CA ARG A 138 -12.57 -8.81 -5.83
C ARG A 138 -13.26 -8.41 -4.53
N LYS A 139 -13.52 -9.41 -3.69
CA LYS A 139 -13.90 -9.13 -2.31
C LYS A 139 -12.72 -8.45 -1.61
N PRO A 140 -12.97 -7.57 -0.64
CA PRO A 140 -11.91 -6.99 0.17
C PRO A 140 -11.02 -8.10 0.72
N ILE A 141 -9.71 -7.86 0.74
CA ILE A 141 -8.77 -8.72 1.45
C ILE A 141 -9.10 -8.64 2.94
N GLU A 142 -9.32 -9.78 3.57
CA GLU A 142 -9.52 -9.85 5.00
C GLU A 142 -8.15 -9.98 5.68
N ARG A 143 -7.79 -9.01 6.50
CA ARG A 143 -6.57 -9.04 7.29
C ARG A 143 -6.71 -10.00 8.48
N LYS A 144 -5.66 -10.76 8.74
CA LYS A 144 -5.46 -11.62 9.91
C LYS A 144 -4.13 -11.24 10.57
N ASP A 145 -3.82 -11.84 11.69
CA ASP A 145 -2.55 -11.64 12.37
C ASP A 145 -1.41 -12.24 11.52
N GLY A 146 -0.57 -11.36 10.96
CA GLY A 146 0.59 -11.70 10.14
C GLY A 146 0.32 -12.03 8.67
N TYR A 147 -0.94 -12.01 8.18
CA TYR A 147 -1.25 -12.27 6.78
C TYR A 147 -2.61 -11.71 6.35
N TYR A 148 -2.84 -11.68 5.01
CA TYR A 148 -4.13 -11.38 4.42
C TYR A 148 -4.76 -12.63 3.79
N LEU A 149 -6.05 -12.89 4.07
CA LEU A 149 -6.84 -13.81 3.28
C LEU A 149 -7.19 -13.15 1.95
N THR A 150 -6.91 -13.83 0.83
CA THR A 150 -7.22 -13.33 -0.50
C THR A 150 -8.12 -14.30 -1.26
N HIS A 151 -8.86 -13.75 -2.21
CA HIS A 151 -9.64 -14.53 -3.18
C HIS A 151 -8.94 -14.65 -4.53
N TYR A 152 -7.65 -14.36 -4.58
CA TYR A 152 -6.89 -14.31 -5.82
C TYR A 152 -5.53 -14.99 -5.63
N PHE A 153 -5.13 -15.83 -6.57
CA PHE A 153 -3.81 -16.43 -6.65
C PHE A 153 -2.86 -15.47 -7.38
N ASP A 154 -1.75 -15.17 -6.75
CA ASP A 154 -0.63 -14.49 -7.39
C ASP A 154 0.39 -15.52 -7.90
N CYS A 155 1.11 -15.19 -8.98
CA CYS A 155 2.11 -16.08 -9.57
C CYS A 155 3.37 -16.24 -8.71
N CYS A 156 3.56 -15.44 -7.67
CA CYS A 156 4.51 -15.70 -6.58
C CYS A 156 3.79 -16.51 -5.51
N THR A 157 4.30 -17.67 -5.14
CA THR A 157 3.61 -18.48 -4.14
C THR A 157 4.53 -19.44 -3.39
N VAL A 158 4.19 -19.66 -2.12
CA VAL A 158 4.74 -20.71 -1.26
C VAL A 158 3.63 -21.71 -0.98
N CYS A 159 3.90 -22.98 -1.17
CA CYS A 159 2.91 -24.04 -0.98
C CYS A 159 3.54 -25.37 -0.61
N ARG A 160 2.70 -26.35 -0.36
CA ARG A 160 3.09 -27.76 -0.20
C ARG A 160 2.45 -28.60 -1.34
N ARG A 161 2.72 -29.87 -1.32
CA ARG A 161 2.26 -30.85 -2.32
C ARG A 161 0.74 -30.83 -2.53
N ASP A 162 -0.03 -30.60 -1.49
CA ASP A 162 -1.50 -30.53 -1.52
C ASP A 162 -2.06 -29.42 -2.40
N PHE A 163 -1.29 -28.35 -2.64
CA PHE A 163 -1.64 -27.31 -3.60
C PHE A 163 -1.75 -27.88 -5.03
N PHE A 164 -0.75 -28.63 -5.47
CA PHE A 164 -0.74 -29.25 -6.79
C PHE A 164 -1.81 -30.35 -6.91
N GLU A 165 -2.02 -31.13 -5.87
CA GLU A 165 -3.08 -32.14 -5.77
C GLU A 165 -4.46 -31.50 -5.90
N ALA A 166 -4.68 -30.37 -5.26
CA ALA A 166 -5.92 -29.60 -5.41
C ALA A 166 -6.17 -29.13 -6.84
N LEU A 167 -5.11 -28.96 -7.64
CA LEU A 167 -5.16 -28.58 -9.05
C LEU A 167 -5.09 -29.79 -10.00
N ASN A 168 -5.11 -31.04 -9.48
CA ASN A 168 -4.95 -32.27 -10.23
C ASN A 168 -3.67 -32.30 -11.08
N TRP A 169 -2.61 -31.64 -10.62
CA TRP A 169 -1.30 -31.58 -11.26
C TRP A 169 -1.29 -31.06 -12.70
N MET A 170 -2.29 -30.26 -13.09
CA MET A 170 -2.42 -29.82 -14.48
C MET A 170 -3.28 -28.57 -14.59
N LEU A 171 -2.87 -27.63 -15.44
CA LEU A 171 -3.71 -26.58 -15.97
C LEU A 171 -4.20 -26.97 -17.37
N VAL A 172 -5.45 -26.65 -17.66
CA VAL A 172 -6.00 -26.84 -19.02
C VAL A 172 -5.60 -25.68 -19.93
N PRO A 173 -5.62 -25.88 -21.27
CA PRO A 173 -5.34 -24.82 -22.22
C PRO A 173 -6.13 -23.56 -21.94
N ILE A 174 -5.42 -22.43 -21.91
CA ILE A 174 -6.00 -21.11 -21.64
C ILE A 174 -5.87 -20.28 -22.91
N VAL A 175 -6.98 -19.72 -23.38
CA VAL A 175 -6.96 -18.72 -24.44
C VAL A 175 -6.75 -17.35 -23.78
N PRO A 176 -5.58 -16.70 -23.94
CA PRO A 176 -5.35 -15.39 -23.36
C PRO A 176 -6.26 -14.37 -24.04
N SER A 177 -6.68 -13.38 -23.28
CA SER A 177 -7.42 -12.26 -23.85
C SER A 177 -6.57 -11.55 -24.91
N ALA A 178 -7.19 -11.13 -26.00
CA ALA A 178 -6.57 -10.24 -26.98
C ALA A 178 -6.25 -8.86 -26.40
N ASP A 179 -6.82 -8.52 -25.23
CA ASP A 179 -6.53 -7.29 -24.48
C ASP A 179 -5.12 -7.39 -23.85
N PRO A 180 -4.16 -6.56 -24.28
CA PRO A 180 -2.79 -6.59 -23.74
C PRO A 180 -2.72 -6.26 -22.26
N TYR A 181 -3.79 -5.70 -21.67
CA TYR A 181 -3.89 -5.37 -20.24
C TYR A 181 -4.40 -6.52 -19.38
N LYS A 182 -4.78 -7.65 -19.94
CA LYS A 182 -5.25 -8.81 -19.19
C LYS A 182 -4.12 -9.83 -18.98
N SER A 183 -4.15 -10.49 -17.81
CA SER A 183 -3.20 -11.56 -17.47
C SER A 183 -3.25 -12.71 -18.46
N SER A 184 -2.23 -13.60 -18.44
CA SER A 184 -2.19 -14.86 -19.17
C SER A 184 -3.36 -15.81 -18.86
N GLY A 185 -4.08 -15.57 -17.77
CA GLY A 185 -5.19 -16.40 -17.31
C GLY A 185 -4.78 -17.53 -16.35
N VAL A 186 -3.50 -17.81 -16.16
CA VAL A 186 -3.00 -18.84 -15.22
C VAL A 186 -3.49 -18.55 -13.80
N GLY A 187 -3.22 -17.37 -13.26
CA GLY A 187 -3.67 -16.99 -11.92
C GLY A 187 -5.18 -17.07 -11.75
N ARG A 188 -5.95 -16.68 -12.79
CA ARG A 188 -7.42 -16.82 -12.76
C ARG A 188 -7.86 -18.27 -12.70
N GLN A 189 -7.28 -19.15 -13.51
CA GLN A 189 -7.66 -20.58 -13.53
C GLN A 189 -7.36 -21.23 -12.17
N ILE A 190 -6.19 -20.98 -11.60
CA ILE A 190 -5.81 -21.48 -10.28
C ILE A 190 -6.78 -20.95 -9.23
N THR A 191 -7.05 -19.64 -9.24
CA THR A 191 -7.99 -18.99 -8.30
C THR A 191 -9.36 -19.68 -8.32
N MET A 192 -9.96 -19.84 -9.50
CA MET A 192 -11.30 -20.41 -9.63
C MET A 192 -11.34 -21.87 -9.10
N ARG A 193 -10.35 -22.68 -9.47
CA ARG A 193 -10.29 -24.09 -9.07
C ARG A 193 -10.06 -24.28 -7.56
N LEU A 194 -9.25 -23.41 -6.95
CA LEU A 194 -9.03 -23.43 -5.50
C LEU A 194 -10.29 -22.95 -4.76
N GLN A 195 -10.96 -21.92 -5.26
CA GLN A 195 -12.22 -21.43 -4.68
C GLN A 195 -13.35 -22.47 -4.77
N GLU A 196 -13.51 -23.15 -5.91
CA GLU A 196 -14.47 -24.26 -6.09
C GLU A 196 -14.26 -25.37 -5.05
N LYS A 197 -13.02 -25.60 -4.64
CA LYS A 197 -12.65 -26.57 -3.59
C LYS A 197 -12.66 -26.00 -2.17
N GLY A 198 -13.11 -24.75 -1.98
CA GLY A 198 -13.14 -24.08 -0.69
C GLY A 198 -11.75 -23.84 -0.06
N LYS A 199 -10.69 -23.84 -0.89
CA LYS A 199 -9.31 -23.64 -0.42
C LYS A 199 -9.02 -22.16 -0.19
N LYS A 200 -8.35 -21.87 0.94
CA LYS A 200 -7.94 -20.50 1.29
C LYS A 200 -6.59 -20.17 0.67
N MET A 201 -6.49 -19.01 0.09
CA MET A 201 -5.24 -18.43 -0.42
C MET A 201 -4.88 -17.21 0.45
N CYS A 202 -3.59 -16.96 0.62
CA CYS A 202 -3.11 -15.89 1.49
C CYS A 202 -2.06 -15.02 0.77
N HIS A 203 -1.86 -13.82 1.29
CA HIS A 203 -0.69 -12.98 1.05
C HIS A 203 0.00 -12.68 2.37
N VAL A 204 1.30 -12.52 2.35
CA VAL A 204 2.04 -12.01 3.50
C VAL A 204 1.53 -10.62 3.88
N GLU A 205 1.59 -10.28 5.15
CA GLU A 205 1.30 -8.93 5.63
C GLU A 205 2.40 -7.94 5.23
N ARG A 206 3.63 -8.43 5.11
CA ARG A 206 4.82 -7.70 4.63
C ARG A 206 5.39 -8.40 3.41
N THR A 207 5.68 -7.64 2.36
CA THR A 207 6.37 -8.22 1.22
C THR A 207 7.75 -8.75 1.64
N LEU A 208 8.08 -9.95 1.19
CA LEU A 208 9.40 -10.56 1.36
C LEU A 208 10.24 -10.43 0.08
N LEU A 209 9.67 -9.80 -0.94
CA LEU A 209 10.25 -9.63 -2.26
C LEU A 209 10.16 -8.17 -2.69
N SER A 210 11.23 -7.66 -3.29
CA SER A 210 11.21 -6.43 -4.09
C SER A 210 10.92 -6.77 -5.54
N LEU A 211 10.19 -5.90 -6.26
CA LEU A 211 10.09 -5.98 -7.70
C LEU A 211 11.28 -5.25 -8.32
N VAL A 212 12.04 -5.92 -9.16
CA VAL A 212 13.09 -5.30 -9.95
C VAL A 212 12.42 -4.41 -11.00
N ASP A 213 12.91 -3.16 -11.13
CA ASP A 213 12.36 -2.18 -12.09
C ASP A 213 12.75 -2.55 -13.53
N THR A 214 12.03 -3.54 -14.04
CA THR A 214 12.20 -4.03 -15.41
C THR A 214 10.86 -3.98 -16.15
N GLU A 215 10.92 -3.70 -17.46
CA GLU A 215 9.72 -3.78 -18.31
C GLU A 215 9.14 -5.20 -18.27
N SER A 216 7.85 -5.32 -17.98
CA SER A 216 7.18 -6.61 -18.04
C SER A 216 7.09 -7.10 -19.46
N VAL A 217 7.74 -8.24 -19.78
CA VAL A 217 7.67 -8.87 -21.10
C VAL A 217 6.24 -9.29 -21.47
N MET A 218 5.46 -9.72 -20.46
CA MET A 218 4.08 -10.19 -20.70
C MET A 218 3.01 -9.10 -20.62
N ASN A 219 3.26 -8.01 -19.88
CA ASN A 219 2.29 -6.97 -19.62
C ASN A 219 2.91 -5.55 -19.62
N ALA A 220 3.82 -5.28 -20.55
CA ALA A 220 4.58 -4.02 -20.64
C ALA A 220 3.68 -2.77 -20.60
N LEU A 221 2.58 -2.75 -21.35
CA LEU A 221 1.66 -1.63 -21.39
C LEU A 221 0.89 -1.46 -20.06
N GLU A 222 0.57 -2.54 -19.39
CA GLU A 222 -0.12 -2.49 -18.11
C GLU A 222 0.81 -1.96 -17.01
N ARG A 223 2.06 -2.39 -16.96
CA ARG A 223 3.05 -1.87 -16.01
C ARG A 223 3.39 -0.41 -16.25
N LYS A 224 3.45 0.03 -17.49
CA LYS A 224 3.68 1.45 -17.83
C LYS A 224 2.54 2.35 -17.36
N ARG A 225 1.28 1.89 -17.43
CA ARG A 225 0.11 2.66 -16.96
C ARG A 225 -0.14 2.56 -15.46
N HIS A 226 0.20 1.42 -14.88
CA HIS A 226 -0.08 1.11 -13.49
C HIS A 226 1.15 0.43 -12.89
N PRO A 227 2.18 1.18 -12.53
CA PRO A 227 3.38 0.61 -11.95
C PRO A 227 3.02 -0.21 -10.71
N MET A 228 3.60 -1.39 -10.63
CA MET A 228 3.55 -2.20 -9.41
C MET A 228 4.80 -1.89 -8.61
N VAL A 229 4.62 -1.67 -7.33
CA VAL A 229 5.72 -1.41 -6.39
C VAL A 229 5.65 -2.43 -5.27
N ALA A 230 6.76 -3.07 -5.00
CA ALA A 230 7.02 -3.83 -3.79
C ALA A 230 8.50 -3.71 -3.48
N ASN A 231 8.85 -3.46 -2.25
CA ASN A 231 10.22 -3.40 -1.78
C ASN A 231 10.27 -3.96 -0.35
N TRP A 232 11.03 -5.03 -0.14
CA TRP A 232 11.18 -5.65 1.18
C TRP A 232 12.06 -4.83 2.13
N GLU A 233 12.99 -4.01 1.58
CA GLU A 233 13.82 -3.08 2.36
C GLU A 233 13.02 -1.96 2.98
N ASP A 234 11.82 -1.75 2.45
CA ASP A 234 10.93 -0.78 3.01
C ASP A 234 10.58 -1.21 4.43
N ASP A 235 11.36 -0.73 5.37
CA ASP A 235 11.06 -0.83 6.79
C ASP A 235 9.60 -0.42 7.02
N TYR A 236 8.96 -1.02 8.02
CA TYR A 236 7.63 -0.61 8.46
C TYR A 236 7.70 0.85 8.86
N GLU A 237 7.54 1.68 7.87
CA GLU A 237 7.48 3.09 8.10
C GLU A 237 6.15 3.37 8.79
N CYS A 238 6.27 3.52 10.08
CA CYS A 238 5.16 3.89 10.94
C CYS A 238 4.68 5.29 10.60
N VAL A 239 3.38 5.49 10.76
CA VAL A 239 2.71 6.77 10.57
C VAL A 239 2.20 7.28 11.92
N ASP A 240 2.57 8.50 12.27
CA ASP A 240 1.91 9.25 13.34
C ASP A 240 0.78 10.09 12.74
N ILE A 241 -0.43 9.90 13.25
CA ILE A 241 -1.63 10.58 12.77
C ILE A 241 -1.93 11.78 13.64
N HIS A 242 -2.23 12.93 13.02
CA HIS A 242 -2.68 14.14 13.70
C HIS A 242 -4.12 14.47 13.32
N MET A 243 -4.94 14.66 14.34
CA MET A 243 -6.37 14.89 14.20
C MET A 243 -6.84 15.97 15.20
N ALA A 244 -7.75 16.83 14.75
CA ALA A 244 -8.51 17.71 15.62
C ALA A 244 -9.98 17.33 15.55
N SER A 245 -10.65 17.27 16.69
CA SER A 245 -12.05 16.90 16.78
C SER A 245 -12.83 17.96 17.55
N LEU A 246 -13.90 18.45 16.94
CA LEU A 246 -14.96 19.15 17.61
C LEU A 246 -16.07 18.15 17.94
N TYR A 247 -16.65 18.19 19.16
CA TYR A 247 -17.63 17.16 19.56
C TYR A 247 -18.83 17.09 18.62
N ARG A 248 -19.04 15.93 18.04
CA ARG A 248 -20.11 15.61 17.07
C ARG A 248 -20.75 14.25 17.36
N GLY A 249 -21.09 13.96 18.62
CA GLY A 249 -21.90 12.79 18.96
C GLY A 249 -21.32 11.42 18.58
N GLY A 250 -20.07 11.13 18.92
CA GLY A 250 -19.49 9.78 18.80
C GLY A 250 -18.92 9.45 17.40
N HIS A 251 -18.83 10.39 16.47
CA HIS A 251 -18.22 10.19 15.16
C HIS A 251 -16.72 9.86 15.27
N LEU A 252 -16.02 10.58 16.16
CA LEU A 252 -14.61 10.36 16.41
C LEU A 252 -14.25 8.91 16.72
N LEU A 253 -15.02 8.22 17.59
CA LEU A 253 -14.71 6.83 17.94
C LEU A 253 -14.82 5.88 16.76
N LYS A 254 -15.77 6.11 15.85
CA LYS A 254 -15.92 5.29 14.64
C LYS A 254 -14.80 5.56 13.64
N THR A 255 -14.38 6.81 13.49
CA THR A 255 -13.21 7.16 12.70
C THR A 255 -11.95 6.50 13.27
N LEU A 256 -11.71 6.65 14.57
CA LEU A 256 -10.58 6.03 15.25
C LEU A 256 -10.56 4.50 15.10
N GLN A 257 -11.72 3.85 15.12
CA GLN A 257 -11.81 2.40 14.90
C GLN A 257 -11.29 2.00 13.52
N THR A 258 -11.54 2.79 12.47
CA THR A 258 -11.00 2.50 11.12
C THR A 258 -9.49 2.76 11.00
N LEU A 259 -8.95 3.65 11.82
CA LEU A 259 -7.52 3.96 11.84
C LEU A 259 -6.72 2.99 12.72
N CYS A 260 -7.24 2.62 13.89
CA CYS A 260 -6.56 1.72 14.83
C CYS A 260 -6.35 0.29 14.28
N GLY A 261 -7.11 -0.11 13.27
CA GLY A 261 -6.97 -1.42 12.62
C GLY A 261 -5.87 -1.48 11.56
N GLN A 262 -5.15 -0.38 11.31
CA GLN A 262 -4.13 -0.32 10.27
C GLN A 262 -2.72 -0.51 10.87
N PRO A 263 -1.91 -1.42 10.34
CA PRO A 263 -0.62 -1.79 10.95
C PRO A 263 0.41 -0.68 10.91
N GLU A 264 0.29 0.20 9.91
CA GLU A 264 1.22 1.30 9.71
C GLU A 264 1.07 2.38 10.80
N VAL A 265 -0.03 2.36 11.57
CA VAL A 265 -0.32 3.39 12.58
C VAL A 265 0.49 3.15 13.85
N ALA A 266 1.45 4.04 14.14
CA ALA A 266 2.24 4.04 15.36
C ALA A 266 1.53 4.75 16.51
N THR A 267 1.11 6.00 16.28
CA THR A 267 0.43 6.82 17.31
C THR A 267 -0.61 7.72 16.65
N ILE A 268 -1.78 7.82 17.28
CA ILE A 268 -2.80 8.80 16.88
C ILE A 268 -2.83 9.94 17.91
N PHE A 269 -2.50 11.14 17.47
CA PHE A 269 -2.58 12.36 18.27
C PHE A 269 -3.91 13.06 18.03
N VAL A 270 -4.79 13.08 19.02
CA VAL A 270 -6.12 13.68 18.92
C VAL A 270 -6.22 14.91 19.78
N THR A 271 -6.51 16.06 19.17
CA THR A 271 -6.85 17.27 19.92
C THR A 271 -8.37 17.43 20.03
N LEU A 272 -8.90 17.30 21.24
CA LEU A 272 -10.31 17.42 21.56
C LEU A 272 -10.64 18.91 21.81
N ASN A 273 -11.27 19.53 20.82
CA ASN A 273 -11.59 20.95 20.78
C ASN A 273 -12.92 21.24 21.46
N ASN A 274 -12.94 22.15 22.40
CA ASN A 274 -14.15 22.69 23.04
C ASN A 274 -15.11 21.64 23.64
N TYR A 275 -14.58 20.49 24.01
CA TYR A 275 -15.34 19.44 24.68
C TYR A 275 -15.75 19.91 26.09
N THR A 276 -17.03 19.80 26.44
CA THR A 276 -17.49 19.96 27.83
C THR A 276 -16.89 18.85 28.69
N LYS A 277 -16.92 19.04 30.03
CA LYS A 277 -16.35 18.03 30.93
C LYS A 277 -17.01 16.65 30.81
N PRO A 278 -18.35 16.53 30.71
CA PRO A 278 -19.00 15.21 30.45
C PRO A 278 -18.58 14.58 29.13
N GLN A 279 -18.65 15.34 28.01
CA GLN A 279 -18.25 14.88 26.67
C GLN A 279 -16.80 14.40 26.63
N TYR A 280 -15.91 15.15 27.26
CA TYR A 280 -14.50 14.78 27.37
C TYR A 280 -14.32 13.46 28.14
N THR A 281 -15.01 13.29 29.26
CA THR A 281 -14.91 12.08 30.08
C THR A 281 -15.45 10.85 29.33
N GLU A 282 -16.60 10.98 28.69
CA GLU A 282 -17.22 9.93 27.86
C GLU A 282 -16.31 9.53 26.70
N THR A 283 -15.79 10.51 25.95
CA THR A 283 -14.91 10.26 24.80
C THR A 283 -13.62 9.57 25.25
N LEU A 284 -13.02 9.99 26.37
CA LEU A 284 -11.83 9.33 26.90
C LEU A 284 -12.10 7.88 27.32
N ALA A 285 -13.27 7.59 27.88
CA ALA A 285 -13.64 6.22 28.22
C ALA A 285 -13.73 5.34 26.95
N GLY A 286 -14.38 5.86 25.87
CA GLY A 286 -14.43 5.19 24.59
C GLY A 286 -13.06 4.97 23.94
N ILE A 287 -12.17 6.01 23.98
CA ILE A 287 -10.81 5.89 23.47
C ILE A 287 -10.01 4.84 24.26
N LYS A 288 -10.14 4.77 25.58
CA LYS A 288 -9.46 3.77 26.41
C LYS A 288 -9.94 2.33 26.07
N SER A 289 -11.24 2.15 25.84
CA SER A 289 -11.79 0.85 25.41
C SER A 289 -11.17 0.46 24.08
N LEU A 290 -11.18 1.36 23.09
CA LEU A 290 -10.61 1.11 21.77
C LEU A 290 -9.11 0.78 21.83
N MET A 291 -8.34 1.48 22.66
CA MET A 291 -6.91 1.17 22.87
C MET A 291 -6.71 -0.22 23.46
N ALA A 292 -7.55 -0.61 24.41
CA ALA A 292 -7.48 -1.95 25.02
C ALA A 292 -7.86 -3.06 24.04
N GLU A 293 -8.82 -2.81 23.14
CA GLU A 293 -9.29 -3.76 22.13
C GLU A 293 -8.31 -3.93 20.98
N THR A 294 -7.64 -2.84 20.57
CA THR A 294 -6.84 -2.81 19.33
C THR A 294 -5.33 -2.76 19.56
N GLY A 295 -4.88 -2.46 20.78
CA GLY A 295 -3.47 -2.18 21.07
C GLY A 295 -2.96 -0.85 20.50
N CYS A 296 -3.80 -0.08 19.80
CA CYS A 296 -3.41 1.18 19.17
C CYS A 296 -3.08 2.25 20.21
N LYS A 297 -2.01 3.00 19.99
CA LYS A 297 -1.61 4.10 20.88
C LYS A 297 -2.30 5.40 20.49
N ILE A 298 -3.14 5.94 21.38
CA ILE A 298 -3.83 7.21 21.17
C ILE A 298 -3.43 8.21 22.25
N VAL A 299 -2.94 9.36 21.83
CA VAL A 299 -2.55 10.48 22.72
C VAL A 299 -3.55 11.62 22.58
N THR A 300 -4.22 11.96 23.65
CA THR A 300 -5.24 13.01 23.64
C THR A 300 -4.74 14.31 24.25
N ARG A 301 -5.19 15.43 23.70
CA ARG A 301 -5.01 16.78 24.23
C ARG A 301 -6.35 17.50 24.25
N ARG A 302 -6.65 18.27 25.29
CA ARG A 302 -7.82 19.14 25.36
C ARG A 302 -7.45 20.57 24.92
N ALA A 303 -8.26 21.16 24.03
CA ALA A 303 -8.10 22.55 23.58
C ALA A 303 -9.40 23.34 23.69
N LYS A 304 -9.29 24.67 23.63
CA LYS A 304 -10.42 25.63 23.71
C LYS A 304 -10.92 26.07 22.33
N ASN A 305 -10.57 25.36 21.27
CA ASN A 305 -10.93 25.65 19.89
C ASN A 305 -10.56 27.07 19.40
N GLN A 306 -9.46 27.62 19.88
CA GLN A 306 -9.02 28.95 19.48
C GLN A 306 -8.49 29.02 18.05
N LYS A 307 -8.00 27.88 17.52
CA LYS A 307 -7.37 27.76 16.21
C LYS A 307 -8.12 26.83 15.23
N GLY A 308 -9.32 26.37 15.59
CA GLY A 308 -10.12 25.49 14.72
C GLY A 308 -9.41 24.20 14.33
N SER A 309 -9.41 23.84 13.04
CA SER A 309 -8.74 22.65 12.52
C SER A 309 -7.21 22.73 12.64
N ASN A 310 -6.62 23.92 12.74
CA ASN A 310 -5.17 24.09 12.97
C ASN A 310 -4.70 23.42 14.27
N GLU A 311 -5.60 23.03 15.16
CA GLU A 311 -5.26 22.22 16.34
C GLU A 311 -4.70 20.84 15.99
N LYS A 312 -4.85 20.34 14.76
CA LYS A 312 -4.11 19.19 14.24
C LYS A 312 -2.60 19.40 14.34
N LEU A 313 -2.13 20.63 14.11
CA LEU A 313 -0.72 20.99 14.11
C LEU A 313 -0.11 21.08 15.51
N SER A 314 -0.93 21.06 16.56
CA SER A 314 -0.52 21.40 17.93
C SER A 314 0.42 20.40 18.60
N GLN A 315 0.52 19.19 18.07
CA GLN A 315 1.31 18.09 18.65
C GLN A 315 2.36 17.53 17.67
N LEU A 316 2.61 18.17 16.53
CA LEU A 316 3.50 17.68 15.47
C LEU A 316 4.93 17.38 15.96
N THR A 317 5.46 18.20 16.86
CA THR A 317 6.81 17.98 17.43
C THR A 317 6.92 16.75 18.34
N LYS A 318 5.79 16.09 18.65
CA LYS A 318 5.79 14.83 19.41
C LYS A 318 5.86 13.60 18.52
N SER A 319 5.72 13.77 17.20
CA SER A 319 5.83 12.68 16.25
C SER A 319 7.24 12.13 16.21
N THR A 320 7.35 10.81 16.23
CA THR A 320 8.60 10.06 16.12
C THR A 320 8.63 9.12 14.91
N ALA A 321 7.46 8.84 14.33
CA ALA A 321 7.35 8.05 13.13
C ALA A 321 7.95 8.77 11.91
N PRO A 322 8.50 8.05 10.92
CA PRO A 322 9.05 8.63 9.70
C PRO A 322 8.02 9.36 8.85
N TYR A 323 6.73 8.99 8.97
CA TYR A 323 5.64 9.69 8.30
C TYR A 323 4.68 10.36 9.28
N ILE A 324 4.14 11.49 8.84
CA ILE A 324 3.07 12.21 9.52
C ILE A 324 1.86 12.24 8.58
N ALA A 325 0.71 11.83 9.07
CA ALA A 325 -0.56 11.92 8.36
C ALA A 325 -1.54 12.85 9.08
N PHE A 326 -2.36 13.54 8.29
CA PHE A 326 -3.45 14.38 8.77
C PHE A 326 -4.78 13.75 8.39
N CYS A 327 -5.64 13.55 9.37
CA CYS A 327 -6.95 12.93 9.21
C CYS A 327 -8.05 13.81 9.83
N ASP A 328 -9.26 13.70 9.28
CA ASP A 328 -10.47 14.31 9.86
C ASP A 328 -11.20 13.33 10.78
N ASP A 329 -11.97 13.84 11.72
CA ASP A 329 -12.64 13.07 12.77
C ASP A 329 -14.00 12.49 12.35
N ASP A 330 -14.43 12.74 11.12
CA ASP A 330 -15.74 12.38 10.55
C ASP A 330 -15.64 11.51 9.29
N MET A 331 -14.47 10.98 8.98
CA MET A 331 -14.23 10.11 7.84
C MET A 331 -14.07 8.64 8.26
N LEU A 332 -14.49 7.73 7.37
CA LEU A 332 -14.19 6.29 7.47
C LEU A 332 -13.10 5.96 6.46
N TYR A 333 -11.94 5.56 6.97
CA TYR A 333 -10.76 5.29 6.16
C TYR A 333 -10.71 3.81 5.75
N PRO A 334 -10.40 3.49 4.48
CA PRO A 334 -10.22 2.10 4.06
C PRO A 334 -9.01 1.45 4.72
N GLN A 335 -8.99 0.13 4.82
CA GLN A 335 -7.95 -0.62 5.54
C GLN A 335 -6.56 -0.51 4.92
N ASP A 336 -6.46 -0.23 3.63
CA ASP A 336 -5.22 -0.05 2.88
C ASP A 336 -4.81 1.43 2.72
N TYR A 337 -5.39 2.30 3.52
CA TYR A 337 -5.26 3.75 3.37
C TYR A 337 -3.81 4.23 3.50
N PHE A 338 -3.15 3.91 4.62
CA PHE A 338 -1.77 4.36 4.86
C PHE A 338 -0.77 3.65 3.95
N LEU A 339 -0.97 2.37 3.68
CA LEU A 339 -0.13 1.65 2.74
C LEU A 339 -0.10 2.34 1.37
N ARG A 340 -1.25 2.78 0.85
CA ARG A 340 -1.31 3.54 -0.41
C ARG A 340 -0.59 4.86 -0.34
N LEU A 341 -0.73 5.60 0.75
CA LEU A 341 -0.04 6.87 0.93
C LEU A 341 1.48 6.68 1.01
N ILE A 342 1.95 5.66 1.75
CA ILE A 342 3.37 5.30 1.83
C ILE A 342 3.92 5.00 0.43
N HIS A 343 3.26 4.13 -0.31
CA HIS A 343 3.65 3.83 -1.70
C HIS A 343 3.66 5.08 -2.59
N GLY A 344 2.67 5.96 -2.46
CA GLY A 344 2.61 7.21 -3.21
C GLY A 344 3.79 8.14 -2.90
N ILE A 345 4.15 8.29 -1.61
CA ILE A 345 5.33 9.09 -1.21
C ILE A 345 6.61 8.51 -1.82
N ARG A 346 6.78 7.20 -1.80
CA ARG A 346 7.96 6.54 -2.36
C ARG A 346 8.05 6.70 -3.87
N LEU A 347 6.92 6.48 -4.55
CA LEU A 347 6.84 6.57 -6.02
C LEU A 347 7.17 7.97 -6.52
N HIS A 348 6.65 9.00 -5.87
CA HIS A 348 6.77 10.39 -6.32
C HIS A 348 7.84 11.17 -5.57
N ASN A 349 8.39 10.65 -4.47
CA ASN A 349 9.21 11.39 -3.49
C ASN A 349 8.58 12.75 -3.14
N ALA A 350 7.28 12.76 -2.88
CA ALA A 350 6.43 13.94 -2.76
C ALA A 350 5.39 13.77 -1.66
N ALA A 351 4.83 14.86 -1.16
CA ALA A 351 3.67 14.82 -0.29
C ALA A 351 2.45 14.33 -1.07
N VAL A 352 1.67 13.43 -0.48
CA VAL A 352 0.56 12.78 -1.17
C VAL A 352 -0.76 12.92 -0.40
N SER A 353 -1.85 12.84 -1.14
CA SER A 353 -3.20 12.87 -0.60
C SER A 353 -4.17 12.17 -1.55
N PHE A 354 -5.40 11.93 -1.09
CA PHE A 354 -6.54 11.59 -1.96
C PHE A 354 -7.48 12.80 -2.17
N HIS A 355 -7.04 13.97 -1.76
CA HIS A 355 -7.78 15.22 -1.94
C HIS A 355 -6.81 16.37 -2.17
N GLY A 356 -7.09 17.21 -3.18
CA GLY A 356 -6.25 18.36 -3.46
C GLY A 356 -6.79 19.21 -4.60
N SER A 357 -6.03 20.23 -4.96
CA SER A 357 -6.40 21.12 -6.06
C SER A 357 -5.21 21.70 -6.79
N ARG A 358 -5.38 21.93 -8.08
CA ARG A 358 -4.45 22.67 -8.94
C ARG A 358 -4.91 24.11 -9.06
N LEU A 359 -4.01 25.07 -8.90
CA LEU A 359 -4.29 26.48 -9.12
C LEU A 359 -4.38 26.78 -10.62
N LYS A 360 -5.51 27.32 -11.06
CA LYS A 360 -5.71 27.71 -12.46
C LYS A 360 -4.87 28.93 -12.83
N ARG A 361 -4.56 29.81 -11.84
CA ARG A 361 -3.71 30.99 -11.97
C ARG A 361 -2.96 31.25 -10.67
N PHE A 362 -1.88 32.03 -10.77
CA PHE A 362 -1.15 32.57 -9.62
C PHE A 362 -0.61 33.96 -9.98
N PRO A 363 -0.76 34.98 -9.13
CA PRO A 363 -1.47 34.99 -7.85
C PRO A 363 -2.96 34.64 -7.97
N ILE A 364 -3.54 34.04 -6.93
CA ILE A 364 -4.98 33.75 -6.87
C ILE A 364 -5.75 34.98 -6.42
N VAL A 365 -7.02 35.05 -6.82
CA VAL A 365 -7.95 36.11 -6.40
C VAL A 365 -9.08 35.53 -5.56
N LYS A 366 -9.39 34.24 -5.76
CA LYS A 366 -10.45 33.54 -5.03
C LYS A 366 -10.05 32.10 -4.77
N TYR A 367 -10.08 31.68 -3.50
CA TYR A 367 -9.71 30.31 -3.11
C TYR A 367 -10.88 29.34 -3.30
N TYR A 368 -12.02 29.60 -2.68
CA TYR A 368 -13.23 28.81 -2.89
C TYR A 368 -13.96 29.25 -4.17
N HIS A 369 -14.53 28.29 -4.91
CA HIS A 369 -15.34 28.56 -6.13
C HIS A 369 -14.68 29.39 -7.25
N GLY A 370 -13.34 29.44 -7.31
CA GLY A 370 -12.67 30.30 -8.32
C GLY A 370 -11.45 29.66 -8.96
N ASP A 371 -10.32 29.96 -8.40
CA ASP A 371 -9.03 29.74 -9.04
C ASP A 371 -8.46 28.31 -8.86
N ARG A 372 -9.30 27.34 -8.52
CA ARG A 372 -8.90 25.94 -8.30
C ARG A 372 -9.62 24.96 -9.20
N GLN A 373 -8.88 23.94 -9.64
CA GLN A 373 -9.41 22.68 -10.16
C GLN A 373 -9.30 21.62 -9.07
N MET A 374 -10.41 21.07 -8.65
CA MET A 374 -10.47 20.10 -7.56
C MET A 374 -10.21 18.66 -8.04
N PHE A 375 -9.47 17.90 -7.24
CA PHE A 375 -9.31 16.45 -7.28
C PHE A 375 -9.73 15.94 -5.91
N SER A 376 -10.95 15.43 -5.80
CA SER A 376 -11.57 15.19 -4.51
C SER A 376 -11.78 13.70 -4.26
N TRP A 377 -11.63 13.28 -3.01
CA TRP A 377 -11.83 11.91 -2.54
C TRP A 377 -13.19 11.29 -2.91
N ASN A 378 -14.22 12.09 -3.15
CA ASN A 378 -15.58 11.64 -3.48
C ASN A 378 -15.83 11.46 -4.99
N ILE A 379 -14.89 11.88 -5.83
CA ILE A 379 -14.93 11.68 -7.29
C ILE A 379 -13.80 10.73 -7.70
N SER A 380 -13.91 10.11 -8.87
CA SER A 380 -12.83 9.27 -9.40
C SER A 380 -11.68 10.14 -9.90
N VAL A 381 -10.46 9.82 -9.48
CA VAL A 381 -9.20 10.33 -10.03
C VAL A 381 -8.51 9.18 -10.74
N ALA A 382 -8.44 9.23 -12.07
CA ALA A 382 -8.05 8.10 -12.90
C ALA A 382 -6.54 7.78 -12.83
N GLU A 383 -5.72 8.79 -12.59
CA GLU A 383 -4.25 8.69 -12.52
C GLU A 383 -3.70 9.63 -11.45
N ASP A 384 -2.52 9.28 -10.92
CA ASP A 384 -1.83 10.14 -9.97
C ASP A 384 -1.59 11.52 -10.60
N THR A 385 -1.98 12.56 -9.90
CA THR A 385 -2.05 13.91 -10.45
C THR A 385 -1.29 14.89 -9.57
N LYS A 386 -0.33 15.62 -10.16
CA LYS A 386 0.39 16.71 -9.48
C LYS A 386 -0.55 17.88 -9.21
N VAL A 387 -0.52 18.38 -7.99
CA VAL A 387 -1.40 19.45 -7.49
C VAL A 387 -0.61 20.56 -6.79
N ASP A 388 -1.26 21.69 -6.58
CA ASP A 388 -0.66 22.83 -5.89
C ASP A 388 -0.99 22.78 -4.39
N ILE A 389 -2.22 22.41 -4.01
CA ILE A 389 -2.70 22.40 -2.63
C ILE A 389 -3.26 21.04 -2.30
N LEU A 390 -2.83 20.49 -1.16
CA LEU A 390 -3.36 19.24 -0.59
C LEU A 390 -4.48 19.53 0.38
N GLY A 391 -5.48 18.67 0.44
CA GLY A 391 -6.55 18.75 1.43
C GLY A 391 -6.27 17.88 2.65
N ASN A 392 -6.28 18.46 3.83
CA ASN A 392 -5.78 17.87 5.08
C ASN A 392 -6.63 16.77 5.73
N CYS A 393 -7.65 16.29 5.05
CA CYS A 393 -8.36 15.08 5.50
C CYS A 393 -7.67 13.78 5.09
N PHE A 394 -6.66 13.85 4.18
CA PHE A 394 -6.04 12.69 3.56
C PHE A 394 -4.53 12.84 3.29
N VAL A 395 -3.88 13.83 3.86
CA VAL A 395 -2.46 14.14 3.55
C VAL A 395 -1.51 13.28 4.34
N MET A 396 -0.44 12.84 3.69
CA MET A 396 0.75 12.28 4.34
C MET A 396 2.04 12.89 3.80
N VAL A 397 3.00 13.08 4.69
CA VAL A 397 4.32 13.68 4.42
C VAL A 397 5.41 12.92 5.17
N LYS A 398 6.67 13.02 4.72
CA LYS A 398 7.81 12.57 5.53
C LYS A 398 8.07 13.56 6.68
N ARG A 399 8.35 13.00 7.87
CA ARG A 399 8.61 13.77 9.08
C ARG A 399 9.82 14.69 8.94
N ASP A 400 10.85 14.25 8.23
CA ASP A 400 12.14 14.93 8.06
C ASP A 400 12.15 16.03 7.00
N TRP A 401 11.08 16.20 6.22
CA TRP A 401 10.98 17.31 5.26
C TRP A 401 10.90 18.67 5.91
N LEU A 402 10.43 18.72 7.15
CA LEU A 402 10.41 19.93 7.99
C LEU A 402 11.10 19.65 9.32
N THR A 403 11.89 20.62 9.79
CA THR A 403 12.54 20.59 11.09
C THR A 403 11.53 20.77 12.23
N ASP A 404 11.88 20.40 13.46
CA ASP A 404 11.03 20.62 14.63
C ASP A 404 10.67 22.10 14.84
N ALA A 405 11.61 22.99 14.51
CA ALA A 405 11.36 24.44 14.56
C ALA A 405 10.30 24.88 13.54
N GLU A 406 10.33 24.34 12.33
CA GLU A 406 9.33 24.62 11.29
C GLU A 406 7.97 24.02 11.64
N TRP A 407 7.92 22.76 12.11
CA TRP A 407 6.69 22.16 12.62
C TRP A 407 6.05 22.99 13.74
N LYS A 408 6.87 23.45 14.69
CA LYS A 408 6.42 24.31 15.77
C LYS A 408 5.95 25.68 15.28
N ALA A 409 6.71 26.29 14.38
CA ALA A 409 6.39 27.60 13.80
C ALA A 409 5.05 27.56 13.04
N MET A 410 4.77 26.51 12.28
CA MET A 410 3.51 26.32 11.56
C MET A 410 2.29 26.45 12.50
N TYR A 411 2.31 25.80 13.65
CA TYR A 411 1.23 25.92 14.63
C TYR A 411 1.22 27.29 15.34
N THR A 412 2.40 27.79 15.72
CA THR A 412 2.52 29.03 16.48
C THR A 412 2.08 30.26 15.66
N ASN A 413 2.47 30.27 14.38
CA ASN A 413 2.22 31.39 13.46
C ASN A 413 0.86 31.28 12.75
N ALA A 414 0.11 30.19 12.96
CA ALA A 414 -1.24 30.06 12.42
C ALA A 414 -2.16 31.10 13.06
N THR A 415 -2.31 32.25 12.41
CA THR A 415 -3.13 33.38 12.85
C THR A 415 -4.58 33.25 12.42
N ALA A 416 -4.81 32.77 11.19
CA ALA A 416 -6.14 32.48 10.68
C ALA A 416 -6.62 31.09 11.12
N VAL A 417 -7.90 31.01 11.48
CA VAL A 417 -8.52 29.78 11.97
C VAL A 417 -8.79 28.82 10.81
N SER A 418 -8.56 27.52 11.01
CA SER A 418 -8.94 26.46 10.06
C SER A 418 -8.31 26.58 8.66
N MET A 419 -6.98 26.75 8.62
CA MET A 419 -6.19 26.79 7.38
C MET A 419 -5.01 25.79 7.40
N ASP A 420 -5.13 24.72 8.14
CA ASP A 420 -4.07 23.73 8.35
C ASP A 420 -3.52 23.13 7.04
N ASP A 421 -4.37 22.91 6.04
CA ASP A 421 -4.01 22.46 4.69
C ASP A 421 -3.15 23.50 3.94
N ILE A 422 -3.49 24.77 4.06
CA ILE A 422 -2.78 25.86 3.40
C ILE A 422 -1.41 26.08 4.06
N TYR A 423 -1.36 26.10 5.40
CA TYR A 423 -0.09 26.25 6.13
C TYR A 423 0.89 25.14 5.77
N LEU A 424 0.44 23.88 5.76
CA LEU A 424 1.25 22.74 5.38
C LEU A 424 1.72 22.84 3.93
N THR A 425 0.80 23.11 3.02
CA THR A 425 1.09 23.22 1.58
C THR A 425 2.13 24.32 1.31
N CYS A 426 2.00 25.50 1.91
CA CYS A 426 2.96 26.59 1.74
C CYS A 426 4.34 26.23 2.30
N ALA A 427 4.41 25.61 3.48
CA ALA A 427 5.68 25.16 4.05
C ALA A 427 6.39 24.14 3.15
N LEU A 428 5.67 23.16 2.62
CA LEU A 428 6.21 22.18 1.68
C LEU A 428 6.65 22.83 0.36
N SER A 429 5.88 23.82 -0.14
CA SER A 429 6.23 24.54 -1.34
C SER A 429 7.54 25.32 -1.22
N GLN A 430 7.80 25.92 -0.07
CA GLN A 430 9.05 26.64 0.19
C GLN A 430 10.27 25.72 0.21
N LYS A 431 10.08 24.43 0.53
CA LYS A 431 11.12 23.39 0.51
C LYS A 431 11.30 22.72 -0.86
N GLY A 432 10.48 23.03 -1.85
CA GLY A 432 10.52 22.37 -3.14
C GLY A 432 9.88 21.00 -3.16
N ILE A 433 9.13 20.62 -2.11
CA ILE A 433 8.45 19.33 -2.04
C ILE A 433 7.24 19.36 -2.96
N GLU A 434 7.19 18.42 -3.89
CA GLU A 434 6.04 18.22 -4.77
C GLU A 434 4.82 17.71 -4.00
N ARG A 435 3.66 17.85 -4.59
CA ARG A 435 2.37 17.46 -4.00
C ARG A 435 1.54 16.73 -5.06
N TRP A 436 1.02 15.56 -4.68
CA TRP A 436 0.29 14.69 -5.59
C TRP A 436 -1.02 14.22 -4.96
N VAL A 437 -2.07 14.15 -5.77
CA VAL A 437 -3.29 13.40 -5.47
C VAL A 437 -3.16 12.03 -6.13
N LEU A 438 -3.28 10.98 -5.34
CA LEU A 438 -3.18 9.61 -5.81
C LEU A 438 -4.47 9.16 -6.51
N ALA A 439 -4.35 8.31 -7.51
CA ALA A 439 -5.47 7.72 -8.22
C ALA A 439 -6.38 6.91 -7.27
N HIS A 440 -7.69 7.13 -7.37
CA HIS A 440 -8.68 6.43 -6.56
C HIS A 440 -10.06 6.42 -7.24
N PRO A 441 -10.91 5.41 -6.97
CA PRO A 441 -12.29 5.41 -7.42
C PRO A 441 -13.13 6.43 -6.64
N SER A 442 -14.28 6.79 -7.17
CA SER A 442 -15.30 7.51 -6.40
C SER A 442 -15.72 6.68 -5.18
N GLY A 443 -15.94 7.34 -4.03
CA GLY A 443 -16.32 6.64 -2.80
C GLY A 443 -15.17 5.84 -2.16
N PHE A 444 -13.93 6.18 -2.45
CA PHE A 444 -12.73 5.58 -1.84
C PHE A 444 -12.74 5.68 -0.31
N ALA A 445 -13.13 6.82 0.21
CA ALA A 445 -13.42 7.02 1.62
C ALA A 445 -14.89 7.43 1.79
N HIS A 446 -15.46 7.18 2.94
CA HIS A 446 -16.85 7.52 3.20
C HIS A 446 -16.94 8.63 4.24
N HIS A 447 -17.56 9.73 3.86
CA HIS A 447 -18.02 10.70 4.82
C HIS A 447 -19.20 10.10 5.59
N LYS A 448 -19.17 10.20 6.91
CA LYS A 448 -20.30 9.73 7.69
C LYS A 448 -21.48 10.65 7.52
N ALA A 449 -22.69 10.06 7.37
CA ALA A 449 -23.92 10.79 7.19
C ALA A 449 -24.01 12.03 8.11
N GLN A 450 -24.24 13.16 7.50
CA GLN A 450 -24.32 14.47 8.11
C GLN A 450 -25.38 14.49 9.21
N ALA A 451 -25.01 14.91 10.40
CA ALA A 451 -26.01 15.42 11.32
C ALA A 451 -26.50 16.79 10.80
N PRO A 452 -27.77 17.13 10.98
CA PRO A 452 -28.32 18.40 10.48
C PRO A 452 -27.61 19.68 10.98
N ASP A 453 -26.86 19.56 12.07
CA ASP A 453 -26.17 20.66 12.75
C ASP A 453 -24.64 20.67 12.50
N ASP A 454 -24.15 19.93 11.52
CA ASP A 454 -22.71 19.88 11.20
C ASP A 454 -22.23 21.22 10.62
N ASN A 455 -21.46 21.94 11.41
CA ASN A 455 -20.89 23.23 11.08
C ASN A 455 -19.55 23.04 10.35
N TYR A 456 -19.62 22.84 9.03
CA TYR A 456 -18.42 22.60 8.21
C TYR A 456 -17.56 23.86 8.08
N VAL A 457 -16.25 23.70 8.17
CA VAL A 457 -15.27 24.77 7.91
C VAL A 457 -15.50 25.40 6.53
N TYR A 458 -15.82 24.58 5.52
CA TYR A 458 -16.16 25.03 4.19
C TYR A 458 -17.33 26.01 4.17
N ASP A 459 -18.42 25.72 4.85
CA ASP A 459 -19.61 26.58 4.88
C ASP A 459 -19.36 27.91 5.61
N GLN A 460 -18.41 27.94 6.54
CA GLN A 460 -18.03 29.16 7.25
C GLN A 460 -17.21 30.13 6.39
N TYR A 461 -16.37 29.61 5.48
CA TYR A 461 -15.37 30.40 4.77
C TYR A 461 -15.57 30.48 3.25
N LYS A 462 -16.47 29.69 2.64
CA LYS A 462 -16.68 29.65 1.18
C LYS A 462 -16.97 31.00 0.55
N ASP A 463 -17.61 31.91 1.30
CA ASP A 463 -18.00 33.25 0.84
C ASP A 463 -17.02 34.35 1.32
N ASN A 464 -16.07 34.02 2.22
CA ASN A 464 -15.06 34.94 2.73
C ASN A 464 -13.69 34.22 2.85
N ASP A 465 -12.96 34.14 1.77
CA ASP A 465 -11.68 33.45 1.65
C ASP A 465 -10.47 34.40 1.57
N ALA A 466 -10.61 35.64 2.01
CA ALA A 466 -9.57 36.66 1.91
C ALA A 466 -8.27 36.23 2.62
N ALA A 467 -8.37 35.62 3.80
CA ALA A 467 -7.22 35.15 4.57
C ALA A 467 -6.47 34.02 3.82
N GLN A 468 -7.19 33.09 3.18
CA GLN A 468 -6.62 32.02 2.38
C GLN A 468 -5.89 32.58 1.15
N VAL A 469 -6.53 33.53 0.45
CA VAL A 469 -5.95 34.20 -0.73
C VAL A 469 -4.68 34.95 -0.37
N GLU A 470 -4.73 35.77 0.70
CA GLU A 470 -3.58 36.55 1.18
C GLU A 470 -2.41 35.62 1.53
N TYR A 471 -2.65 34.62 2.37
CA TYR A 471 -1.60 33.72 2.84
C TYR A 471 -0.97 32.90 1.70
N ILE A 472 -1.78 32.39 0.75
CA ILE A 472 -1.27 31.67 -0.40
C ILE A 472 -0.42 32.59 -1.28
N ASN A 473 -0.88 33.80 -1.59
CA ASN A 473 -0.14 34.73 -2.44
C ASN A 473 1.18 35.18 -1.84
N GLU A 474 1.28 35.26 -0.50
CA GLU A 474 2.51 35.66 0.19
C GLU A 474 3.49 34.50 0.40
N HIS A 475 2.99 33.28 0.65
CA HIS A 475 3.82 32.20 1.17
C HIS A 475 3.93 30.98 0.23
N TYR A 476 3.03 30.83 -0.73
CA TYR A 476 3.11 29.73 -1.69
C TYR A 476 4.16 30.01 -2.75
N LYS A 477 5.09 29.05 -2.93
CA LYS A 477 6.07 29.08 -3.99
C LYS A 477 5.65 28.14 -5.12
N ARG A 478 5.32 28.71 -6.27
CA ARG A 478 5.04 27.93 -7.48
C ARG A 478 6.36 27.57 -8.16
N TYR A 479 6.56 26.29 -8.40
CA TYR A 479 7.65 25.82 -9.24
C TYR A 479 7.11 25.62 -10.65
N GLU A 480 7.75 26.20 -11.64
CA GLU A 480 7.44 26.04 -13.05
C GLU A 480 7.79 24.64 -13.56
#